data_64e0a4522c01fd40c90abe4a463cd20c
#
_entry.id   64e0a4522c01fd40c90abe4a463cd20c
#
_cell.length_a   1.000
_cell.length_b   1.000
_cell.length_c   1.000
_cell.angle_alpha   90.00
_cell.angle_beta   90.00
_cell.angle_gamma   90.00
#
_symmetry.space_group_name_H-M   'P 1'
#
loop_
_entity.id
_entity.type
_entity.pdbx_description
1 polymer ?
#
loop_
_entity_poly.entity_id
_entity_poly.type
_entity_poly.pdbx_seq_one_letter_code
_entity_poly.pdbx_strand_id
1 'polypeptide(L)'
;MHCPFCGNQETKVVDCRLAGDGYQIRRRRECVGCSERFTTFESAEFVLPKLIKRDQSREPFNETKLRSGILKATEKRPISSEVIEELISRVIRKVQKMGEREIQSRLLGEIVNEELREIDEIAFARYASVYRRFQDIEEFEKEIESLREASKTEVKGTQFSIFPEEEE
;
A
#
# COMPACT_ATOMS: atom_id res chain seq x y z
N MET A 1 4.58 -30.10 12.97
CA MET A 1 5.54 -29.15 13.59
C MET A 1 6.26 -29.88 14.71
N HIS A 2 7.59 -29.83 14.74
CA HIS A 2 8.38 -30.54 15.74
C HIS A 2 8.22 -29.91 17.13
N CYS A 3 8.30 -30.76 18.16
CA CYS A 3 8.28 -30.30 19.54
C CYS A 3 9.56 -29.51 19.87
N PRO A 4 9.45 -28.28 20.42
CA PRO A 4 10.63 -27.47 20.74
C PRO A 4 11.42 -27.99 21.95
N PHE A 5 10.83 -28.91 22.74
CA PHE A 5 11.48 -29.43 23.94
C PHE A 5 12.24 -30.75 23.72
N CYS A 6 11.69 -31.68 22.93
CA CYS A 6 12.29 -32.98 22.70
C CYS A 6 12.56 -33.34 21.22
N GLY A 7 12.22 -32.46 20.27
CA GLY A 7 12.43 -32.68 18.85
C GLY A 7 11.47 -33.70 18.19
N ASN A 8 10.55 -34.31 18.94
CA ASN A 8 9.60 -35.27 18.36
C ASN A 8 8.80 -34.61 17.22
N GLN A 9 8.62 -35.33 16.13
CA GLN A 9 7.92 -34.84 14.93
C GLN A 9 6.40 -34.78 15.10
N GLU A 10 5.84 -35.54 16.01
CA GLU A 10 4.41 -35.63 16.24
C GLU A 10 3.92 -34.75 17.38
N THR A 11 3.03 -33.84 17.03
CA THR A 11 2.32 -32.96 17.97
C THR A 11 0.85 -32.86 17.59
N LYS A 12 -0.05 -32.92 18.58
CA LYS A 12 -1.49 -32.74 18.41
C LYS A 12 -1.93 -31.35 18.81
N VAL A 13 -2.92 -30.77 18.11
CA VAL A 13 -3.56 -29.52 18.49
C VAL A 13 -4.64 -29.80 19.52
N VAL A 14 -4.53 -29.20 20.69
CA VAL A 14 -5.49 -29.40 21.80
C VAL A 14 -6.45 -28.21 21.93
N ASP A 15 -6.09 -27.04 21.46
CA ASP A 15 -6.95 -25.84 21.43
C ASP A 15 -6.58 -24.96 20.22
N CYS A 16 -7.60 -24.30 19.62
CA CYS A 16 -7.43 -23.41 18.49
C CYS A 16 -8.39 -22.24 18.66
N ARG A 17 -7.88 -21.00 18.62
CA ARG A 17 -8.67 -19.77 18.76
C ARG A 17 -8.15 -18.68 17.86
N LEU A 18 -9.04 -17.79 17.43
CA LEU A 18 -8.67 -16.53 16.82
C LEU A 18 -7.95 -15.63 17.85
N ALA A 19 -6.93 -14.93 17.42
CA ALA A 19 -6.13 -13.99 18.19
C ALA A 19 -5.77 -12.78 17.31
N GLY A 20 -5.26 -11.69 17.90
CA GLY A 20 -4.84 -10.50 17.15
C GLY A 20 -5.98 -9.93 16.32
N ASP A 21 -7.13 -9.65 16.94
CA ASP A 21 -8.31 -9.06 16.28
C ASP A 21 -8.80 -9.85 15.04
N GLY A 22 -8.58 -11.18 15.04
CA GLY A 22 -8.98 -12.06 13.94
C GLY A 22 -7.94 -12.28 12.86
N TYR A 23 -6.79 -11.62 12.93
CA TYR A 23 -5.70 -11.73 11.93
C TYR A 23 -4.71 -12.86 12.21
N GLN A 24 -4.83 -13.54 13.34
CA GLN A 24 -3.95 -14.63 13.74
C GLN A 24 -4.77 -15.82 14.26
N ILE A 25 -4.23 -17.02 14.10
CA ILE A 25 -4.74 -18.23 14.73
C ILE A 25 -3.74 -18.67 15.80
N ARG A 26 -4.18 -18.69 17.06
CA ARG A 26 -3.42 -19.23 18.18
C ARG A 26 -3.77 -20.70 18.33
N ARG A 27 -2.76 -21.58 18.26
CA ARG A 27 -2.93 -23.02 18.50
C ARG A 27 -2.12 -23.45 19.71
N ARG A 28 -2.77 -24.13 20.64
CA ARG A 28 -2.10 -24.83 21.73
C ARG A 28 -1.84 -26.27 21.32
N ARG A 29 -0.59 -26.67 21.32
CA ARG A 29 -0.14 -27.99 20.89
C ARG A 29 0.38 -28.78 22.09
N GLU A 30 0.24 -30.12 22.01
CA GLU A 30 0.79 -31.08 22.98
C GLU A 30 1.67 -32.06 22.21
N CYS A 31 2.87 -32.31 22.71
CA CYS A 31 3.77 -33.32 22.16
C CYS A 31 3.33 -34.72 22.54
N VAL A 32 3.30 -35.62 21.56
CA VAL A 32 2.95 -37.04 21.83
C VAL A 32 4.07 -37.76 22.58
N GLY A 33 5.32 -37.33 22.42
CA GLY A 33 6.49 -37.97 23.03
C GLY A 33 6.76 -37.55 24.48
N CYS A 34 6.77 -36.21 24.76
CA CYS A 34 7.10 -35.70 26.10
C CYS A 34 5.92 -35.09 26.85
N SER A 35 4.72 -35.06 26.24
CA SER A 35 3.49 -34.49 26.83
C SER A 35 3.56 -32.99 27.14
N GLU A 36 4.67 -32.32 26.80
CA GLU A 36 4.81 -30.89 27.00
C GLU A 36 3.90 -30.10 26.04
N ARG A 37 3.38 -28.97 26.56
CA ARG A 37 2.47 -28.11 25.84
C ARG A 37 3.16 -26.82 25.44
N PHE A 38 2.95 -26.42 24.18
CA PHE A 38 3.46 -25.15 23.63
C PHE A 38 2.40 -24.46 22.77
N THR A 39 2.59 -23.17 22.55
CA THR A 39 1.67 -22.38 21.76
C THR A 39 2.36 -21.97 20.46
N THR A 40 1.62 -22.04 19.37
CA THR A 40 2.04 -21.52 18.06
C THR A 40 1.04 -20.49 17.56
N PHE A 41 1.52 -19.55 16.79
CA PHE A 41 0.70 -18.57 16.09
C PHE A 41 0.85 -18.79 14.60
N GLU A 42 -0.26 -18.75 13.88
CA GLU A 42 -0.29 -18.65 12.43
C GLU A 42 -0.78 -17.23 12.08
N SER A 43 -0.05 -16.56 11.23
CA SER A 43 -0.44 -15.29 10.65
C SER A 43 -0.22 -15.34 9.16
N ALA A 44 -1.03 -14.58 8.40
CA ALA A 44 -0.78 -14.41 6.98
C ALA A 44 0.53 -13.62 6.81
N GLU A 45 1.50 -14.20 6.11
CA GLU A 45 2.73 -13.52 5.73
C GLU A 45 2.59 -13.02 4.29
N PHE A 46 2.58 -11.71 4.13
CA PHE A 46 2.57 -11.09 2.83
C PHE A 46 4.01 -10.76 2.42
N VAL A 47 4.54 -11.52 1.50
CA VAL A 47 5.87 -11.24 0.93
C VAL A 47 5.76 -10.07 -0.03
N LEU A 48 6.45 -8.97 0.27
CA LEU A 48 6.56 -7.85 -0.64
C LEU A 48 7.52 -8.19 -1.78
N PRO A 49 7.21 -7.77 -3.03
CA PRO A 49 8.02 -8.10 -4.19
C PRO A 49 9.38 -7.41 -4.16
N LYS A 50 10.35 -7.97 -4.87
CA LYS A 50 11.57 -7.25 -5.23
C LYS A 50 11.27 -6.23 -6.31
N LEU A 51 11.97 -5.11 -6.29
CA LEU A 51 11.85 -4.06 -7.30
C LEU A 51 12.94 -4.22 -8.36
N ILE A 52 12.52 -4.34 -9.61
CA ILE A 52 13.42 -4.32 -10.76
C ILE A 52 13.63 -2.86 -11.15
N LYS A 53 14.86 -2.38 -11.07
CA LYS A 53 15.26 -1.04 -11.47
C LYS A 53 15.42 -0.93 -12.99
N ARG A 54 15.59 0.29 -13.48
CA ARG A 54 15.83 0.55 -14.93
C ARG A 54 17.09 -0.11 -15.46
N ASP A 55 18.15 -0.21 -14.64
CA ASP A 55 19.39 -0.91 -14.94
C ASP A 55 19.31 -2.43 -14.78
N GLN A 56 18.07 -2.96 -14.62
CA GLN A 56 17.75 -4.37 -14.39
C GLN A 56 18.27 -4.92 -13.06
N SER A 57 18.82 -4.10 -12.17
CA SER A 57 19.18 -4.51 -10.82
C SER A 57 17.90 -4.80 -9.98
N ARG A 58 18.03 -5.68 -9.01
CA ARG A 58 16.95 -6.12 -8.13
C ARG A 58 17.22 -5.67 -6.71
N GLU A 59 16.32 -4.84 -6.19
CA GLU A 59 16.37 -4.42 -4.78
C GLU A 59 15.15 -4.97 -4.03
N PRO A 60 15.30 -5.33 -2.73
CA PRO A 60 14.15 -5.65 -1.92
C PRO A 60 13.25 -4.41 -1.78
N PHE A 61 11.94 -4.64 -1.65
CA PHE A 61 11.02 -3.55 -1.32
C PHE A 61 11.44 -2.86 -0.02
N ASN A 62 11.49 -1.54 -0.04
CA ASN A 62 11.90 -0.75 1.11
C ASN A 62 10.84 0.30 1.42
N GLU A 63 10.05 0.05 2.47
CA GLU A 63 9.00 0.95 2.93
C GLU A 63 9.53 2.33 3.34
N THR A 64 10.72 2.39 3.95
CA THR A 64 11.33 3.66 4.35
C THR A 64 11.64 4.55 3.13
N LYS A 65 12.11 3.95 2.02
CA LYS A 65 12.30 4.67 0.76
C LYS A 65 10.98 5.16 0.18
N LEU A 66 9.95 4.33 0.18
CA LEU A 66 8.60 4.70 -0.26
C LEU A 66 8.08 5.88 0.54
N ARG A 67 8.08 5.76 1.87
CA ARG A 67 7.67 6.80 2.83
C ARG A 67 8.40 8.11 2.59
N SER A 68 9.72 8.07 2.48
CA SER A 68 10.55 9.26 2.24
C SER A 68 10.19 9.96 0.91
N GLY A 69 9.89 9.20 -0.13
CA GLY A 69 9.45 9.74 -1.43
C GLY A 69 8.10 10.47 -1.32
N ILE A 70 7.13 9.86 -0.64
CA ILE A 70 5.80 10.44 -0.41
C ILE A 70 5.90 11.70 0.46
N LEU A 71 6.65 11.65 1.58
CA LEU A 71 6.84 12.81 2.47
C LEU A 71 7.47 14.01 1.75
N LYS A 72 8.43 13.79 0.87
CA LYS A 72 9.01 14.86 0.05
C LYS A 72 8.00 15.49 -0.91
N ALA A 73 7.14 14.69 -1.51
CA ALA A 73 6.11 15.18 -2.41
C ALA A 73 5.03 15.98 -1.68
N THR A 74 4.67 15.55 -0.47
CA THR A 74 3.64 16.17 0.37
C THR A 74 4.17 17.31 1.27
N GLU A 75 5.46 17.62 1.22
CA GLU A 75 6.08 18.67 2.04
C GLU A 75 5.38 20.02 1.86
N LYS A 76 5.03 20.68 2.97
CA LYS A 76 4.30 21.97 3.02
C LYS A 76 2.90 21.91 2.37
N ARG A 77 2.30 20.73 2.25
CA ARG A 77 0.89 20.58 1.86
C ARG A 77 0.02 20.37 3.12
N PRO A 78 -1.24 20.84 3.11
CA PRO A 78 -2.17 20.69 4.23
C PRO A 78 -2.73 19.25 4.29
N ILE A 79 -1.85 18.26 4.36
CA ILE A 79 -2.19 16.83 4.42
C ILE A 79 -1.77 16.32 5.79
N SER A 80 -2.70 15.70 6.52
CA SER A 80 -2.40 15.16 7.85
C SER A 80 -1.51 13.91 7.77
N SER A 81 -0.80 13.63 8.87
CA SER A 81 0.04 12.42 8.97
C SER A 81 -0.77 11.15 8.83
N GLU A 82 -2.00 11.12 9.32
CA GLU A 82 -2.91 9.98 9.24
C GLU A 82 -3.25 9.64 7.77
N VAL A 83 -3.52 10.66 6.95
CA VAL A 83 -3.80 10.50 5.51
C VAL A 83 -2.57 9.95 4.78
N ILE A 84 -1.36 10.41 5.15
CA ILE A 84 -0.12 9.90 4.57
C ILE A 84 0.10 8.42 4.94
N GLU A 85 -0.13 8.03 6.20
CA GLU A 85 -0.01 6.65 6.65
C GLU A 85 -1.04 5.74 5.95
N GLU A 86 -2.24 6.23 5.78
CA GLU A 86 -3.29 5.50 5.05
C GLU A 86 -2.92 5.32 3.57
N LEU A 87 -2.39 6.35 2.91
CA LEU A 87 -1.91 6.27 1.54
C LEU A 87 -0.81 5.20 1.41
N ILE A 88 0.21 5.22 2.29
CA ILE A 88 1.28 4.22 2.31
C ILE A 88 0.71 2.81 2.47
N SER A 89 -0.24 2.64 3.38
CA SER A 89 -0.91 1.36 3.62
C SER A 89 -1.71 0.89 2.40
N ARG A 90 -2.37 1.80 1.66
CA ARG A 90 -3.08 1.47 0.41
C ARG A 90 -2.11 1.04 -0.68
N VAL A 91 -1.00 1.75 -0.88
CA VAL A 91 0.05 1.37 -1.83
C VAL A 91 0.59 -0.02 -1.53
N ILE A 92 0.97 -0.29 -0.27
CA ILE A 92 1.50 -1.59 0.15
C ILE A 92 0.47 -2.69 -0.12
N ARG A 93 -0.80 -2.48 0.22
CA ARG A 93 -1.89 -3.45 -0.04
C ARG A 93 -2.09 -3.71 -1.54
N LYS A 94 -2.02 -2.66 -2.40
CA LYS A 94 -2.12 -2.82 -3.85
C LYS A 94 -0.98 -3.71 -4.37
N VAL A 95 0.25 -3.44 -3.93
CA VAL A 95 1.44 -4.23 -4.30
C VAL A 95 1.35 -5.68 -3.83
N GLN A 96 0.90 -5.92 -2.59
CA GLN A 96 0.70 -7.27 -2.05
C GLN A 96 -0.37 -8.07 -2.79
N LYS A 97 -1.48 -7.41 -3.20
CA LYS A 97 -2.57 -8.04 -3.97
C LYS A 97 -2.15 -8.51 -5.35
N MET A 98 -1.09 -7.95 -5.92
CA MET A 98 -0.56 -8.42 -7.20
C MET A 98 -0.03 -9.85 -7.13
N GLY A 99 0.44 -10.30 -5.95
CA GLY A 99 0.95 -11.66 -5.77
C GLY A 99 2.26 -11.95 -6.49
N GLU A 100 2.86 -10.94 -7.13
CA GLU A 100 4.09 -11.06 -7.90
C GLU A 100 5.33 -11.10 -6.99
N ARG A 101 6.33 -11.89 -7.37
CA ARG A 101 7.60 -11.93 -6.65
C ARG A 101 8.53 -10.76 -6.97
N GLU A 102 8.39 -10.21 -8.17
CA GLU A 102 9.18 -9.07 -8.66
C GLU A 102 8.26 -8.15 -9.46
N ILE A 103 8.38 -6.84 -9.25
CA ILE A 103 7.67 -5.81 -10.01
C ILE A 103 8.66 -4.74 -10.51
N GLN A 104 8.33 -4.11 -11.62
CA GLN A 104 9.07 -2.96 -12.10
C GLN A 104 8.94 -1.78 -11.12
N SER A 105 10.05 -1.11 -10.80
CA SER A 105 10.02 0.10 -9.95
C SER A 105 9.15 1.21 -10.56
N ARG A 106 8.98 1.22 -11.89
CA ARG A 106 8.07 2.11 -12.60
C ARG A 106 6.61 1.86 -12.19
N LEU A 107 6.19 0.61 -12.13
CA LEU A 107 4.82 0.25 -11.73
C LEU A 107 4.51 0.69 -10.30
N LEU A 108 5.47 0.51 -9.36
CA LEU A 108 5.32 1.03 -8.00
C LEU A 108 5.10 2.54 -7.98
N GLY A 109 5.85 3.28 -8.81
CA GLY A 109 5.70 4.72 -8.87
C GLY A 109 4.38 5.15 -9.51
N GLU A 110 3.86 4.43 -10.48
CA GLU A 110 2.54 4.66 -11.07
C GLU A 110 1.44 4.48 -10.01
N ILE A 111 1.52 3.41 -9.20
CA ILE A 111 0.59 3.17 -8.09
C ILE A 111 0.62 4.31 -7.07
N VAL A 112 1.82 4.76 -6.67
CA VAL A 112 1.96 5.89 -5.73
C VAL A 112 1.36 7.17 -6.32
N ASN A 113 1.60 7.39 -7.60
CA ASN A 113 1.14 8.59 -8.28
C ASN A 113 -0.39 8.65 -8.38
N GLU A 114 -1.05 7.53 -8.67
CA GLU A 114 -2.51 7.41 -8.64
C GLU A 114 -3.08 7.74 -7.27
N GLU A 115 -2.51 7.19 -6.20
CA GLU A 115 -2.95 7.45 -4.83
C GLU A 115 -2.75 8.92 -4.42
N LEU A 116 -1.65 9.55 -4.84
CA LEU A 116 -1.40 10.96 -4.58
C LEU A 116 -2.38 11.88 -5.33
N ARG A 117 -2.76 11.50 -6.55
CA ARG A 117 -3.72 12.26 -7.37
C ARG A 117 -5.07 12.42 -6.68
N GLU A 118 -5.53 11.38 -5.98
CA GLU A 118 -6.80 11.42 -5.22
C GLU A 118 -6.76 12.34 -4.00
N ILE A 119 -5.54 12.65 -3.49
CA ILE A 119 -5.37 13.42 -2.25
C ILE A 119 -4.98 14.87 -2.52
N ASP A 120 -4.01 15.09 -3.41
CA ASP A 120 -3.46 16.43 -3.68
C ASP A 120 -2.75 16.49 -5.02
N GLU A 121 -3.26 17.31 -5.93
CA GLU A 121 -2.74 17.49 -7.28
C GLU A 121 -1.30 18.03 -7.32
N ILE A 122 -0.92 18.85 -6.33
CA ILE A 122 0.45 19.40 -6.26
C ILE A 122 1.43 18.33 -5.78
N ALA A 123 1.05 17.51 -4.80
CA ALA A 123 1.86 16.38 -4.36
C ALA A 123 2.04 15.35 -5.50
N PHE A 124 0.97 15.08 -6.26
CA PHE A 124 1.04 14.28 -7.48
C PHE A 124 2.07 14.85 -8.48
N ALA A 125 1.96 16.13 -8.85
CA ALA A 125 2.86 16.77 -9.84
C ALA A 125 4.33 16.71 -9.38
N ARG A 126 4.59 16.96 -8.09
CA ARG A 126 5.95 16.86 -7.51
C ARG A 126 6.49 15.43 -7.56
N TYR A 127 5.69 14.44 -7.21
CA TYR A 127 6.10 13.04 -7.27
C TYR A 127 6.35 12.62 -8.71
N ALA A 128 5.45 12.96 -9.64
CA ALA A 128 5.56 12.69 -11.05
C ALA A 128 6.83 13.30 -11.66
N SER A 129 7.18 14.55 -11.32
CA SER A 129 8.36 15.24 -11.85
C SER A 129 9.68 14.51 -11.53
N VAL A 130 9.79 13.89 -10.36
CA VAL A 130 10.98 13.12 -9.95
C VAL A 130 10.95 11.72 -10.55
N TYR A 131 9.77 11.09 -10.59
CA TYR A 131 9.59 9.69 -10.91
C TYR A 131 9.57 9.43 -12.43
N ARG A 132 8.80 10.22 -13.20
CA ARG A 132 8.63 10.03 -14.65
C ARG A 132 9.84 10.48 -15.46
N ARG A 133 10.68 11.40 -14.95
CA ARG A 133 11.76 12.03 -15.72
C ARG A 133 11.24 12.46 -17.10
N PHE A 134 10.40 13.46 -17.11
CA PHE A 134 9.95 14.09 -18.35
C PHE A 134 11.15 14.45 -19.21
N GLN A 135 11.10 14.13 -20.49
CA GLN A 135 12.21 14.41 -21.41
C GLN A 135 12.25 15.88 -21.79
N ASP A 136 11.09 16.53 -21.79
CA ASP A 136 10.91 17.95 -22.06
C ASP A 136 9.77 18.57 -21.25
N ILE A 137 9.65 19.89 -21.34
CA ILE A 137 8.62 20.66 -20.65
C ILE A 137 7.23 20.36 -21.21
N GLU A 138 7.13 20.09 -22.51
CA GLU A 138 5.87 19.84 -23.19
C GLU A 138 5.19 18.53 -22.69
N GLU A 139 5.99 17.50 -22.39
CA GLU A 139 5.48 16.26 -21.82
C GLU A 139 4.91 16.49 -20.39
N PHE A 140 5.57 17.35 -19.61
CA PHE A 140 5.09 17.74 -18.28
C PHE A 140 3.83 18.60 -18.34
N GLU A 141 3.75 19.54 -19.29
CA GLU A 141 2.57 20.40 -19.51
C GLU A 141 1.33 19.56 -19.85
N LYS A 142 1.46 18.59 -20.74
CA LYS A 142 0.35 17.66 -21.09
C LYS A 142 -0.19 16.91 -19.90
N GLU A 143 0.70 16.47 -19.00
CA GLU A 143 0.27 15.78 -17.77
C GLU A 143 -0.52 16.73 -16.84
N ILE A 144 -0.07 17.98 -16.70
CA ILE A 144 -0.77 19.00 -15.90
C ILE A 144 -2.11 19.37 -16.55
N GLU A 145 -2.18 19.48 -17.88
CA GLU A 145 -3.44 19.73 -18.57
C GLU A 145 -4.45 18.60 -18.36
N SER A 146 -4.00 17.35 -18.40
CA SER A 146 -4.86 16.20 -18.12
C SER A 146 -5.45 16.22 -16.70
N LEU A 147 -4.70 16.75 -15.73
CA LEU A 147 -5.19 16.97 -14.36
C LEU A 147 -6.27 18.06 -14.31
N ARG A 148 -6.05 19.18 -14.99
CA ARG A 148 -7.02 20.27 -15.03
C ARG A 148 -8.32 19.89 -15.71
N GLU A 149 -8.28 19.01 -16.70
CA GLU A 149 -9.47 18.51 -17.38
C GLU A 149 -10.25 17.55 -16.49
N ALA A 150 -9.58 16.67 -15.77
CA ALA A 150 -10.21 15.72 -14.82
C ALA A 150 -10.92 16.48 -13.69
N SER A 151 -10.28 17.49 -13.08
CA SER A 151 -10.88 18.28 -12.01
C SER A 151 -12.07 19.13 -12.48
N LYS A 152 -12.10 19.57 -13.73
CA LYS A 152 -13.27 20.28 -14.31
C LYS A 152 -14.49 19.37 -14.52
N THR A 153 -14.27 18.09 -14.75
CA THR A 153 -15.35 17.11 -14.97
C THR A 153 -16.04 16.76 -13.66
N GLU A 154 -15.31 16.70 -12.55
CA GLU A 154 -15.89 16.45 -11.21
C GLU A 154 -16.74 17.62 -10.68
N VAL A 155 -16.33 18.86 -10.97
CA VAL A 155 -17.08 20.05 -10.53
C VAL A 155 -18.44 20.21 -11.26
N LYS A 156 -18.57 19.72 -12.49
CA LYS A 156 -19.83 19.76 -13.24
C LYS A 156 -20.91 18.80 -12.73
N GLY A 157 -20.56 17.80 -11.94
CA GLY A 157 -21.50 16.81 -11.38
C GLY A 157 -22.18 17.25 -10.08
N THR A 158 -21.79 18.36 -9.46
CA THR A 158 -22.25 18.74 -8.10
C THR A 158 -22.95 20.11 -8.04
N GLN A 159 -23.43 20.65 -9.15
CA GLN A 159 -24.31 21.81 -9.08
C GLN A 159 -25.73 21.38 -8.69
N PHE A 160 -25.99 21.28 -7.39
CA PHE A 160 -27.38 21.37 -6.88
C PHE A 160 -27.85 22.80 -7.03
N SER A 161 -28.96 23.01 -7.77
CA SER A 161 -29.69 24.28 -7.78
C SER A 161 -30.19 24.56 -6.37
N ILE A 162 -29.70 25.65 -5.75
CA ILE A 162 -30.09 26.06 -4.38
C ILE A 162 -31.32 26.94 -4.40
N PHE A 163 -31.88 27.26 -5.57
CA PHE A 163 -33.07 28.09 -5.67
C PHE A 163 -34.31 27.25 -6.07
N PRO A 164 -35.37 27.23 -5.26
CA PRO A 164 -36.64 26.70 -5.72
C PRO A 164 -37.22 27.61 -6.82
N GLU A 165 -37.72 27.02 -7.91
CA GLU A 165 -38.50 27.72 -8.90
C GLU A 165 -39.80 28.18 -8.24
N GLU A 166 -40.04 29.50 -8.22
CA GLU A 166 -41.33 30.07 -7.85
C GLU A 166 -42.32 29.79 -8.99
N GLU A 167 -43.31 28.95 -8.69
CA GLU A 167 -44.48 28.77 -9.57
C GLU A 167 -45.36 30.01 -9.48
N GLU A 168 -45.62 30.67 -10.65
CA GLU A 168 -46.77 31.58 -10.86
C GLU A 168 -48.02 30.80 -11.26
#